data_c78c41fb3733750e5b4ec96c04025b7e
#
_entry.id   c78c41fb3733750e5b4ec96c04025b7e
#
_cell.length_a   1.000
_cell.length_b   1.000
_cell.length_c   1.000
_cell.angle_alpha   90.00
_cell.angle_beta   90.00
_cell.angle_gamma   90.00
#
_symmetry.space_group_name_H-M   'P 1'
#
loop_
_entity.id
_entity.type
_entity.pdbx_description
1 polymer ?
#
loop_
_entity_poly.entity_id
_entity_poly.type
_entity_poly.pdbx_seq_one_letter_code
_entity_poly.pdbx_strand_id
1 'polypeptide(L)'
;MTQPKRSSLFAKIALVLLALVLAAGFFFWKPIKAMYFSGVPREITNQFICIPTGASFDEVVYLLKKDGFIHDEASFRWLAGQMNYKKDKMRAGRFQIQPGWTNRELIQHLRTGEQAPIKVVLNNERLPEDVAGKVARFIEADSMSLVNTFQDPAFLQEIGYKPENLMSAFIPNTYEMYWNTDPKSFVRRMLKEHDAFWDKNNRRAKAQALGLTIEEVYSLASIVERETNAASEKGTIAGVYLNRLRINMRLQADPTCVFASRDFLTRRVTEYHLTFDSPYNTYIHTGLPPGPISMASIPGIDAVLNPEKHNYLYFCAKPDDSGTHAFAATLPAHNVNVDKFRVWVRQKRVNEGN
;
A
#
# COMPACT_ATOMS: atom_id res chain seq x y z
N MET A 1 -79.69 9.38 -56.84
CA MET A 1 -78.24 9.68 -56.98
C MET A 1 -77.56 9.45 -55.65
N THR A 2 -76.90 8.31 -55.49
CA THR A 2 -76.18 7.93 -54.35
C THR A 2 -74.72 8.39 -54.45
N GLN A 3 -74.26 9.28 -53.57
CA GLN A 3 -72.87 9.70 -53.54
C GLN A 3 -71.97 8.54 -53.01
N PRO A 4 -70.80 8.32 -53.61
CA PRO A 4 -69.94 7.21 -53.19
C PRO A 4 -69.21 7.51 -51.91
N LYS A 5 -69.18 6.50 -51.03
CA LYS A 5 -68.45 6.47 -49.75
C LYS A 5 -66.94 6.59 -49.94
N ARG A 6 -66.38 7.79 -50.19
CA ARG A 6 -64.93 8.07 -50.13
C ARG A 6 -64.31 8.00 -48.75
N SER A 7 -65.13 8.08 -47.69
CA SER A 7 -64.66 8.02 -46.31
C SER A 7 -64.12 6.67 -45.82
N SER A 8 -64.48 5.54 -46.45
CA SER A 8 -64.11 4.21 -46.02
C SER A 8 -62.66 3.83 -46.42
N LEU A 9 -62.14 4.35 -47.53
CA LEU A 9 -60.79 4.06 -48.02
C LEU A 9 -59.75 4.83 -47.17
N PHE A 10 -59.99 6.10 -46.91
CA PHE A 10 -59.15 6.92 -46.04
C PHE A 10 -59.07 6.36 -44.59
N ALA A 11 -60.20 5.94 -44.06
CA ALA A 11 -60.25 5.32 -42.73
C ALA A 11 -59.45 3.97 -42.67
N LYS A 12 -59.53 3.16 -43.71
CA LYS A 12 -58.73 1.92 -43.80
C LYS A 12 -57.24 2.19 -43.93
N ILE A 13 -56.84 3.17 -44.77
CA ILE A 13 -55.42 3.58 -44.88
C ILE A 13 -54.91 4.13 -43.56
N ALA A 14 -55.66 4.98 -42.86
CA ALA A 14 -55.30 5.51 -41.54
C ALA A 14 -55.14 4.40 -40.50
N LEU A 15 -56.01 3.38 -40.53
CA LEU A 15 -55.95 2.23 -39.63
C LEU A 15 -54.72 1.35 -39.91
N VAL A 16 -54.37 1.13 -41.16
CA VAL A 16 -53.14 0.39 -41.54
C VAL A 16 -51.89 1.18 -41.14
N LEU A 17 -51.87 2.49 -41.38
CA LEU A 17 -50.75 3.35 -40.94
C LEU A 17 -50.61 3.35 -39.45
N LEU A 18 -51.71 3.44 -38.69
CA LEU A 18 -51.69 3.34 -37.22
C LEU A 18 -51.18 1.99 -36.76
N ALA A 19 -51.64 0.88 -37.37
CA ALA A 19 -51.14 -0.45 -37.06
C ALA A 19 -49.66 -0.61 -37.37
N LEU A 20 -49.17 -0.05 -38.49
CA LEU A 20 -47.74 -0.03 -38.80
C LEU A 20 -46.92 0.79 -37.80
N VAL A 21 -47.42 1.95 -37.37
CA VAL A 21 -46.78 2.78 -36.33
C VAL A 21 -46.74 2.04 -34.99
N LEU A 22 -47.84 1.39 -34.58
CA LEU A 22 -47.89 0.59 -33.36
C LEU A 22 -46.96 -0.63 -33.43
N ALA A 23 -46.93 -1.32 -34.58
CA ALA A 23 -46.00 -2.44 -34.79
C ALA A 23 -44.54 -1.97 -34.81
N ALA A 24 -44.23 -0.85 -35.45
CA ALA A 24 -42.91 -0.23 -35.44
C ALA A 24 -42.54 0.21 -33.97
N GLY A 25 -43.47 0.87 -33.26
CA GLY A 25 -43.28 1.25 -31.88
C GLY A 25 -43.02 0.04 -30.99
N PHE A 26 -43.74 -1.05 -31.17
CA PHE A 26 -43.54 -2.31 -30.43
C PHE A 26 -42.17 -2.96 -30.76
N PHE A 27 -41.79 -2.95 -32.07
CA PHE A 27 -40.54 -3.55 -32.52
C PHE A 27 -39.31 -2.73 -32.06
N PHE A 28 -39.41 -1.40 -32.08
CA PHE A 28 -38.35 -0.52 -31.66
C PHE A 28 -38.34 -0.21 -30.15
N TRP A 29 -39.38 -0.60 -29.41
CA TRP A 29 -39.46 -0.32 -27.97
C TRP A 29 -38.32 -0.96 -27.16
N LYS A 30 -37.97 -2.25 -27.42
CA LYS A 30 -36.89 -2.94 -26.74
C LYS A 30 -35.54 -2.22 -26.93
N PRO A 31 -35.06 -1.91 -28.13
CA PRO A 31 -33.83 -1.15 -28.34
C PRO A 31 -33.85 0.25 -27.72
N ILE A 32 -34.95 0.97 -27.82
CA ILE A 32 -35.09 2.31 -27.22
C ILE A 32 -35.03 2.20 -25.70
N LYS A 33 -35.77 1.29 -25.09
CA LYS A 33 -35.76 1.04 -23.67
C LYS A 33 -34.33 0.69 -23.17
N ALA A 34 -33.65 -0.22 -23.87
CA ALA A 34 -32.31 -0.66 -23.49
C ALA A 34 -31.27 0.46 -23.56
N MET A 35 -31.39 1.38 -24.52
CA MET A 35 -30.47 2.49 -24.75
C MET A 35 -30.68 3.66 -23.77
N TYR A 36 -31.94 4.02 -23.52
CA TYR A 36 -32.28 5.33 -22.90
C TYR A 36 -33.03 5.23 -21.57
N PHE A 37 -33.71 4.12 -21.29
CA PHE A 37 -34.57 3.97 -20.12
C PHE A 37 -34.11 2.93 -19.11
N SER A 38 -33.18 2.07 -19.49
CA SER A 38 -32.59 1.07 -18.61
C SER A 38 -31.13 1.45 -18.33
N GLY A 39 -30.73 1.43 -17.08
CA GLY A 39 -29.37 1.79 -16.70
C GLY A 39 -29.15 1.70 -15.21
N VAL A 40 -28.14 2.44 -14.75
CA VAL A 40 -27.76 2.53 -13.34
C VAL A 40 -28.85 3.28 -12.55
N PRO A 41 -29.28 2.77 -11.39
CA PRO A 41 -30.20 3.48 -10.52
C PRO A 41 -29.71 4.89 -10.16
N ARG A 42 -30.63 5.78 -9.84
CA ARG A 42 -30.28 7.13 -9.37
C ARG A 42 -29.71 7.12 -7.94
N GLU A 43 -30.04 6.09 -7.19
CA GLU A 43 -29.51 5.84 -5.84
C GLU A 43 -28.72 4.53 -5.87
N ILE A 44 -27.44 4.60 -5.64
CA ILE A 44 -26.52 3.45 -5.53
C ILE A 44 -25.71 3.56 -4.23
N THR A 45 -25.57 2.44 -3.54
CA THR A 45 -24.86 2.38 -2.25
C THR A 45 -23.34 2.43 -2.46
N ASN A 46 -22.86 1.81 -3.53
CA ASN A 46 -21.44 1.76 -3.91
C ASN A 46 -21.28 2.39 -5.30
N GLN A 47 -20.30 3.23 -5.47
CA GLN A 47 -20.00 3.86 -6.75
C GLN A 47 -18.89 3.15 -7.54
N PHE A 48 -18.31 2.09 -7.00
CA PHE A 48 -17.19 1.43 -7.63
C PHE A 48 -17.48 -0.05 -7.88
N ILE A 49 -17.15 -0.51 -9.09
CA ILE A 49 -17.11 -1.93 -9.42
C ILE A 49 -15.65 -2.36 -9.65
N CYS A 50 -15.29 -3.52 -9.09
CA CYS A 50 -14.02 -4.19 -9.35
C CYS A 50 -14.28 -5.39 -10.27
N ILE A 51 -13.71 -5.34 -11.47
CA ILE A 51 -13.77 -6.44 -12.45
C ILE A 51 -12.46 -7.21 -12.38
N PRO A 52 -12.49 -8.50 -11.96
CA PRO A 52 -11.29 -9.31 -11.82
C PRO A 52 -10.53 -9.51 -13.13
N THR A 53 -9.23 -9.73 -13.01
CA THR A 53 -8.36 -10.09 -14.13
C THR A 53 -8.77 -11.45 -14.70
N GLY A 54 -9.08 -11.48 -16.00
CA GLY A 54 -9.55 -12.69 -16.68
C GLY A 54 -11.06 -12.94 -16.60
N ALA A 55 -11.82 -12.05 -15.94
CA ALA A 55 -13.28 -12.18 -15.83
C ALA A 55 -13.96 -12.32 -17.20
N SER A 56 -14.91 -13.24 -17.30
CA SER A 56 -15.80 -13.40 -18.44
C SER A 56 -16.90 -12.32 -18.46
N PHE A 57 -17.57 -12.19 -19.59
CA PHE A 57 -18.73 -11.30 -19.69
C PHE A 57 -19.85 -11.65 -18.69
N ASP A 58 -20.09 -12.94 -18.46
CA ASP A 58 -21.15 -13.38 -17.54
C ASP A 58 -20.81 -13.05 -16.08
N GLU A 59 -19.53 -13.13 -15.69
CA GLU A 59 -19.06 -12.68 -14.37
C GLU A 59 -19.21 -11.17 -14.20
N VAL A 60 -18.90 -10.38 -15.23
CA VAL A 60 -19.12 -8.92 -15.17
C VAL A 60 -20.60 -8.59 -14.99
N VAL A 61 -21.48 -9.26 -15.72
CA VAL A 61 -22.94 -9.09 -15.58
C VAL A 61 -23.40 -9.46 -14.18
N TYR A 62 -22.90 -10.60 -13.65
CA TYR A 62 -23.19 -11.03 -12.29
C TYR A 62 -22.76 -9.95 -11.26
N LEU A 63 -21.55 -9.42 -11.37
CA LEU A 63 -21.04 -8.36 -10.47
C LEU A 63 -21.88 -7.09 -10.55
N LEU A 64 -22.19 -6.63 -11.77
CA LEU A 64 -23.04 -5.45 -11.98
C LEU A 64 -24.43 -5.62 -11.35
N LYS A 65 -25.01 -6.79 -11.43
CA LYS A 65 -26.31 -7.10 -10.82
C LYS A 65 -26.23 -7.21 -9.32
N LYS A 66 -25.23 -7.94 -8.81
CA LYS A 66 -24.96 -8.12 -7.38
C LYS A 66 -24.77 -6.79 -6.66
N ASP A 67 -24.02 -5.88 -7.25
CA ASP A 67 -23.71 -4.57 -6.69
C ASP A 67 -24.81 -3.52 -6.97
N GLY A 68 -25.90 -3.93 -7.65
CA GLY A 68 -27.07 -3.07 -7.88
C GLY A 68 -26.90 -2.03 -8.99
N PHE A 69 -25.88 -2.17 -9.85
CA PHE A 69 -25.68 -1.24 -10.98
C PHE A 69 -26.63 -1.50 -12.14
N ILE A 70 -27.17 -2.70 -12.29
CA ILE A 70 -28.17 -3.04 -13.32
C ILE A 70 -29.36 -3.78 -12.69
N HIS A 71 -30.57 -3.39 -13.10
CA HIS A 71 -31.81 -4.09 -12.74
C HIS A 71 -32.36 -4.91 -13.91
N ASP A 72 -32.31 -4.37 -15.14
CA ASP A 72 -32.75 -5.02 -16.36
C ASP A 72 -31.56 -5.69 -17.06
N GLU A 73 -31.21 -6.88 -16.57
CA GLU A 73 -30.12 -7.69 -17.11
C GLU A 73 -30.30 -8.02 -18.59
N ALA A 74 -31.54 -8.29 -19.03
CA ALA A 74 -31.83 -8.65 -20.41
C ALA A 74 -31.54 -7.46 -21.37
N SER A 75 -31.94 -6.25 -21.00
CA SER A 75 -31.64 -5.04 -21.74
C SER A 75 -30.15 -4.74 -21.80
N PHE A 76 -29.43 -4.92 -20.67
CA PHE A 76 -27.98 -4.73 -20.62
C PHE A 76 -27.26 -5.74 -21.55
N ARG A 77 -27.58 -7.05 -21.44
CA ARG A 77 -26.97 -8.10 -22.28
C ARG A 77 -27.22 -7.88 -23.75
N TRP A 78 -28.45 -7.49 -24.12
CA TRP A 78 -28.78 -7.20 -25.52
C TRP A 78 -27.95 -6.03 -26.04
N LEU A 79 -27.90 -4.91 -25.31
CA LEU A 79 -27.15 -3.71 -25.76
C LEU A 79 -25.63 -3.97 -25.76
N ALA A 80 -25.10 -4.71 -24.77
CA ALA A 80 -23.70 -5.12 -24.74
C ALA A 80 -23.28 -5.92 -25.97
N GLY A 81 -24.17 -6.81 -26.46
CA GLY A 81 -23.99 -7.50 -27.74
C GLY A 81 -23.93 -6.53 -28.93
N GLN A 82 -24.89 -5.60 -29.04
CA GLN A 82 -24.93 -4.60 -30.13
C GLN A 82 -23.70 -3.66 -30.10
N MET A 83 -23.19 -3.33 -28.94
CA MET A 83 -22.01 -2.48 -28.76
C MET A 83 -20.66 -3.25 -28.83
N ASN A 84 -20.70 -4.53 -29.17
CA ASN A 84 -19.51 -5.39 -29.26
C ASN A 84 -18.67 -5.39 -27.94
N TYR A 85 -19.37 -5.34 -26.80
CA TYR A 85 -18.75 -5.36 -25.47
C TYR A 85 -18.52 -6.79 -24.94
N LYS A 86 -19.33 -7.75 -25.37
CA LYS A 86 -19.20 -9.17 -24.98
C LYS A 86 -17.92 -9.77 -25.56
N LYS A 87 -16.99 -10.19 -24.67
CA LYS A 87 -15.71 -10.83 -25.01
C LYS A 87 -15.45 -11.98 -24.05
N ASP A 88 -14.53 -12.88 -24.40
CA ASP A 88 -14.11 -13.99 -23.56
C ASP A 88 -13.37 -13.51 -22.30
N LYS A 89 -12.54 -12.48 -22.46
CA LYS A 89 -11.87 -11.81 -21.35
C LYS A 89 -12.25 -10.34 -21.35
N MET A 90 -12.88 -9.92 -20.27
CA MET A 90 -13.32 -8.55 -20.07
C MET A 90 -12.17 -7.68 -19.59
N ARG A 91 -12.30 -6.39 -19.77
CA ARG A 91 -11.33 -5.43 -19.25
C ARG A 91 -11.41 -5.40 -17.72
N ALA A 92 -10.34 -5.86 -17.07
CA ALA A 92 -10.20 -5.84 -15.61
C ALA A 92 -9.93 -4.43 -15.08
N GLY A 93 -10.23 -4.23 -13.81
CA GLY A 93 -9.92 -3.01 -13.07
C GLY A 93 -11.06 -2.51 -12.20
N ARG A 94 -10.81 -1.40 -11.51
CA ARG A 94 -11.80 -0.70 -10.68
C ARG A 94 -12.35 0.49 -11.46
N PHE A 95 -13.67 0.55 -11.62
CA PHE A 95 -14.35 1.60 -12.37
C PHE A 95 -15.35 2.34 -11.50
N GLN A 96 -15.36 3.67 -11.61
CA GLN A 96 -16.37 4.48 -10.92
C GLN A 96 -17.61 4.60 -11.77
N ILE A 97 -18.75 4.20 -11.25
CA ILE A 97 -20.05 4.23 -11.91
C ILE A 97 -20.83 5.44 -11.40
N GLN A 98 -21.42 6.19 -12.30
CA GLN A 98 -22.25 7.34 -11.92
C GLN A 98 -23.73 6.94 -11.81
N PRO A 99 -24.45 7.42 -10.78
CA PRO A 99 -25.87 7.22 -10.67
C PRO A 99 -26.61 7.79 -11.87
N GLY A 100 -27.62 7.06 -12.33
CA GLY A 100 -28.48 7.51 -13.42
C GLY A 100 -27.91 7.32 -14.84
N TRP A 101 -26.70 6.77 -14.97
CA TRP A 101 -26.19 6.41 -16.30
C TRP A 101 -27.11 5.44 -17.02
N THR A 102 -27.27 5.65 -18.33
CA THR A 102 -27.90 4.67 -19.22
C THR A 102 -27.00 3.43 -19.37
N ASN A 103 -27.58 2.30 -19.82
CA ASN A 103 -26.79 1.12 -20.16
C ASN A 103 -25.70 1.42 -21.19
N ARG A 104 -25.98 2.35 -22.11
CA ARG A 104 -25.00 2.77 -23.12
C ARG A 104 -23.78 3.43 -22.50
N GLU A 105 -23.98 4.39 -21.59
CA GLU A 105 -22.90 5.08 -20.89
C GLU A 105 -22.11 4.11 -20.02
N LEU A 106 -22.80 3.24 -19.29
CA LEU A 106 -22.16 2.19 -18.47
C LEU A 106 -21.27 1.29 -19.33
N ILE A 107 -21.80 0.73 -20.43
CA ILE A 107 -21.03 -0.16 -21.31
C ILE A 107 -19.84 0.59 -21.93
N GLN A 108 -20.04 1.83 -22.37
CA GLN A 108 -18.96 2.63 -22.95
C GLN A 108 -17.85 2.89 -21.90
N HIS A 109 -18.22 3.23 -20.67
CA HIS A 109 -17.25 3.45 -19.60
C HIS A 109 -16.49 2.18 -19.24
N LEU A 110 -17.15 1.05 -19.08
CA LEU A 110 -16.50 -0.23 -18.78
C LEU A 110 -15.58 -0.69 -19.93
N ARG A 111 -15.90 -0.34 -21.17
CA ARG A 111 -15.08 -0.69 -22.34
C ARG A 111 -13.85 0.19 -22.52
N THR A 112 -13.97 1.51 -22.36
CA THR A 112 -12.93 2.48 -22.73
C THR A 112 -12.67 3.57 -21.71
N GLY A 113 -13.49 3.68 -20.65
CA GLY A 113 -13.33 4.69 -19.61
C GLY A 113 -12.07 4.46 -18.77
N GLU A 114 -11.65 5.46 -18.03
CA GLU A 114 -10.49 5.36 -17.15
C GLU A 114 -10.78 4.50 -15.92
N GLN A 115 -9.78 3.77 -15.47
CA GLN A 115 -9.85 3.08 -14.17
C GLN A 115 -9.77 4.11 -13.04
N ALA A 116 -10.56 3.90 -12.00
CA ALA A 116 -10.46 4.69 -10.77
C ALA A 116 -9.29 4.17 -9.92
N PRO A 117 -8.26 4.99 -9.66
CA PRO A 117 -7.14 4.57 -8.83
C PRO A 117 -7.58 4.31 -7.39
N ILE A 118 -6.78 3.53 -6.66
CA ILE A 118 -6.94 3.27 -5.23
C ILE A 118 -5.70 3.76 -4.49
N LYS A 119 -5.90 4.28 -3.29
CA LYS A 119 -4.81 4.77 -2.44
C LYS A 119 -4.34 3.65 -1.52
N VAL A 120 -3.10 3.24 -1.69
CA VAL A 120 -2.41 2.27 -0.83
C VAL A 120 -1.49 3.04 0.11
N VAL A 121 -1.72 2.91 1.42
CA VAL A 121 -0.92 3.58 2.45
C VAL A 121 0.07 2.58 3.04
N LEU A 122 1.37 2.88 2.92
CA LEU A 122 2.46 2.17 3.58
C LEU A 122 3.13 3.12 4.58
N ASN A 123 3.34 2.71 5.81
CA ASN A 123 3.89 3.60 6.85
C ASN A 123 4.92 2.96 7.79
N ASN A 124 4.62 1.87 8.47
CA ASN A 124 5.49 1.34 9.53
C ASN A 124 5.47 -0.18 9.65
N GLU A 125 5.24 -0.86 8.56
CA GLU A 125 5.25 -2.32 8.48
C GLU A 125 6.62 -2.85 8.93
N ARG A 126 6.61 -3.95 9.69
CA ARG A 126 7.85 -4.53 10.24
C ARG A 126 8.47 -5.54 9.29
N LEU A 127 7.66 -6.36 8.65
CA LEU A 127 8.08 -7.48 7.82
C LEU A 127 7.55 -7.32 6.38
N PRO A 128 8.19 -7.94 5.38
CA PRO A 128 7.63 -8.02 4.03
C PRO A 128 6.22 -8.62 4.01
N GLU A 129 5.94 -9.59 4.88
CA GLU A 129 4.63 -10.21 5.05
C GLU A 129 3.57 -9.21 5.52
N ASP A 130 3.94 -8.26 6.37
CA ASP A 130 3.04 -7.19 6.82
C ASP A 130 2.72 -6.23 5.66
N VAL A 131 3.72 -5.91 4.84
CA VAL A 131 3.51 -5.13 3.61
C VAL A 131 2.56 -5.86 2.67
N ALA A 132 2.79 -7.15 2.43
CA ALA A 132 1.93 -7.98 1.58
C ALA A 132 0.49 -8.03 2.10
N GLY A 133 0.31 -8.30 3.38
CA GLY A 133 -1.02 -8.35 4.02
C GLY A 133 -1.74 -7.02 3.99
N LYS A 134 -1.02 -5.91 4.08
CA LYS A 134 -1.60 -4.57 3.98
C LYS A 134 -1.98 -4.22 2.55
N VAL A 135 -1.11 -4.45 1.58
CA VAL A 135 -1.34 -4.16 0.15
C VAL A 135 -2.50 -4.97 -0.40
N ALA A 136 -2.60 -6.25 -0.04
CA ALA A 136 -3.68 -7.15 -0.47
C ALA A 136 -5.09 -6.68 -0.06
N ARG A 137 -5.23 -5.77 0.88
CA ARG A 137 -6.53 -5.15 1.23
C ARG A 137 -7.01 -4.12 0.21
N PHE A 138 -6.12 -3.67 -0.65
CA PHE A 138 -6.39 -2.57 -1.58
C PHE A 138 -6.38 -3.01 -3.04
N ILE A 139 -5.57 -4.01 -3.41
CA ILE A 139 -5.43 -4.48 -4.79
C ILE A 139 -5.99 -5.89 -4.96
N GLU A 140 -6.10 -6.34 -6.20
CA GLU A 140 -6.61 -7.68 -6.55
C GLU A 140 -5.70 -8.81 -6.08
N ALA A 141 -4.38 -8.56 -6.09
CA ALA A 141 -3.40 -9.55 -5.69
C ALA A 141 -3.55 -9.90 -4.19
N ASP A 142 -3.60 -11.17 -3.88
CA ASP A 142 -3.63 -11.65 -2.50
C ASP A 142 -2.26 -11.55 -1.81
N SER A 143 -2.25 -11.69 -0.49
CA SER A 143 -1.03 -11.57 0.30
C SER A 143 -0.02 -12.68 -0.01
N MET A 144 -0.47 -13.87 -0.35
CA MET A 144 0.41 -15.00 -0.66
C MET A 144 1.15 -14.79 -1.99
N SER A 145 0.46 -14.30 -3.02
CA SER A 145 1.08 -13.97 -4.31
C SER A 145 2.12 -12.85 -4.19
N LEU A 146 1.86 -11.86 -3.33
CA LEU A 146 2.82 -10.81 -2.99
C LEU A 146 4.03 -11.37 -2.26
N VAL A 147 3.85 -12.17 -1.19
CA VAL A 147 4.94 -12.81 -0.45
C VAL A 147 5.80 -13.70 -1.37
N ASN A 148 5.17 -14.53 -2.21
CA ASN A 148 5.88 -15.35 -3.17
C ASN A 148 6.73 -14.51 -4.12
N THR A 149 6.23 -13.34 -4.56
CA THR A 149 7.00 -12.42 -5.40
C THR A 149 8.17 -11.78 -4.64
N PHE A 150 7.99 -11.44 -3.36
CA PHE A 150 9.03 -10.88 -2.50
C PHE A 150 10.15 -11.87 -2.17
N GLN A 151 9.90 -13.16 -2.39
CA GLN A 151 10.84 -14.26 -2.17
C GLN A 151 11.30 -14.93 -3.46
N ASP A 152 10.80 -14.51 -4.63
CA ASP A 152 11.18 -15.10 -5.93
C ASP A 152 12.63 -14.74 -6.27
N PRO A 153 13.59 -15.71 -6.24
CA PRO A 153 15.01 -15.42 -6.44
C PRO A 153 15.31 -14.84 -7.82
N ALA A 154 14.58 -15.28 -8.86
CA ALA A 154 14.79 -14.82 -10.22
C ALA A 154 14.33 -13.36 -10.37
N PHE A 155 13.18 -13.01 -9.79
CA PHE A 155 12.68 -11.65 -9.79
C PHE A 155 13.54 -10.72 -8.93
N LEU A 156 13.98 -11.16 -7.75
CA LEU A 156 14.85 -10.36 -6.88
C LEU A 156 16.21 -10.10 -7.56
N GLN A 157 16.78 -11.09 -8.23
CA GLN A 157 18.01 -10.90 -9.02
C GLN A 157 17.80 -9.89 -10.16
N GLU A 158 16.67 -9.95 -10.87
CA GLU A 158 16.32 -9.00 -11.93
C GLU A 158 16.31 -7.55 -11.44
N ILE A 159 15.77 -7.32 -10.23
CA ILE A 159 15.63 -5.98 -9.66
C ILE A 159 16.84 -5.56 -8.79
N GLY A 160 17.86 -6.41 -8.63
CA GLY A 160 19.08 -6.12 -7.87
C GLY A 160 18.91 -6.18 -6.34
N TYR A 161 17.93 -6.91 -5.84
CA TYR A 161 17.64 -7.06 -4.41
C TYR A 161 17.82 -8.51 -3.93
N LYS A 162 17.86 -8.65 -2.60
CA LYS A 162 17.81 -9.92 -1.88
C LYS A 162 16.62 -9.88 -0.91
N PRO A 163 16.13 -11.04 -0.41
CA PRO A 163 15.04 -11.05 0.56
C PRO A 163 15.33 -10.18 1.79
N GLU A 164 16.58 -10.17 2.25
CA GLU A 164 16.99 -9.46 3.46
C GLU A 164 16.90 -7.94 3.32
N ASN A 165 17.16 -7.38 2.13
CA ASN A 165 17.19 -5.94 1.93
C ASN A 165 15.97 -5.39 1.16
N LEU A 166 15.03 -6.24 0.71
CA LEU A 166 13.87 -5.80 -0.07
C LEU A 166 13.02 -4.74 0.65
N MET A 167 12.95 -4.79 1.98
CA MET A 167 12.22 -3.80 2.76
C MET A 167 12.72 -2.38 2.54
N SER A 168 13.99 -2.17 2.15
CA SER A 168 14.51 -0.83 1.85
C SER A 168 13.90 -0.20 0.58
N ALA A 169 13.30 -1.03 -0.30
CA ALA A 169 12.59 -0.55 -1.49
C ALA A 169 11.27 0.17 -1.15
N PHE A 170 10.71 -0.06 0.04
CA PHE A 170 9.40 0.47 0.43
C PHE A 170 9.54 1.76 1.23
N ILE A 171 9.41 2.90 0.58
CA ILE A 171 9.40 4.21 1.26
C ILE A 171 7.99 4.46 1.83
N PRO A 172 7.84 4.86 3.11
CA PRO A 172 6.53 5.19 3.67
C PRO A 172 5.87 6.34 2.93
N ASN A 173 4.70 6.08 2.35
CA ASN A 173 3.90 7.09 1.64
C ASN A 173 2.49 6.54 1.33
N THR A 174 1.65 7.39 0.72
CA THR A 174 0.41 7.00 0.07
C THR A 174 0.62 6.92 -1.43
N TYR A 175 0.36 5.75 -2.01
CA TYR A 175 0.57 5.46 -3.42
C TYR A 175 -0.75 5.28 -4.13
N GLU A 176 -0.94 5.99 -5.24
CA GLU A 176 -2.06 5.74 -6.14
C GLU A 176 -1.67 4.66 -7.15
N MET A 177 -2.50 3.63 -7.27
CA MET A 177 -2.30 2.53 -8.22
C MET A 177 -3.65 1.95 -8.67
N TYR A 178 -3.63 1.15 -9.72
CA TYR A 178 -4.83 0.46 -10.17
C TYR A 178 -5.10 -0.77 -9.29
N TRP A 179 -6.39 -1.05 -9.10
CA TRP A 179 -6.82 -2.17 -8.28
C TRP A 179 -6.28 -3.52 -8.78
N ASN A 180 -6.20 -3.71 -10.10
CA ASN A 180 -5.69 -4.93 -10.72
C ASN A 180 -4.16 -4.92 -10.95
N THR A 181 -3.41 -4.17 -10.14
CA THR A 181 -1.93 -4.19 -10.16
C THR A 181 -1.43 -5.56 -9.72
N ASP A 182 -0.65 -6.22 -10.57
CA ASP A 182 -0.02 -7.50 -10.23
C ASP A 182 1.18 -7.33 -9.27
N PRO A 183 1.61 -8.40 -8.56
CA PRO A 183 2.67 -8.31 -7.55
C PRO A 183 4.01 -7.78 -8.07
N LYS A 184 4.44 -8.18 -9.26
CA LYS A 184 5.71 -7.70 -9.84
C LYS A 184 5.62 -6.23 -10.23
N SER A 185 4.50 -5.81 -10.80
CA SER A 185 4.21 -4.41 -11.12
C SER A 185 4.14 -3.54 -9.86
N PHE A 186 3.58 -4.06 -8.75
CA PHE A 186 3.61 -3.39 -7.46
C PHE A 186 5.05 -3.12 -7.01
N VAL A 187 5.92 -4.13 -6.98
CA VAL A 187 7.32 -3.94 -6.55
C VAL A 187 8.05 -2.97 -7.48
N ARG A 188 7.92 -3.10 -8.80
CA ARG A 188 8.55 -2.17 -9.76
C ARG A 188 8.06 -0.73 -9.57
N ARG A 189 6.77 -0.55 -9.20
CA ARG A 189 6.26 0.78 -8.84
C ARG A 189 6.92 1.30 -7.57
N MET A 190 7.11 0.48 -6.55
CA MET A 190 7.81 0.88 -5.32
C MET A 190 9.26 1.27 -5.61
N LEU A 191 9.97 0.52 -6.45
CA LEU A 191 11.33 0.85 -6.86
C LEU A 191 11.41 2.21 -7.58
N LYS A 192 10.46 2.50 -8.45
CA LYS A 192 10.39 3.83 -9.11
C LYS A 192 10.21 4.96 -8.09
N GLU A 193 9.35 4.78 -7.10
CA GLU A 193 9.14 5.77 -6.04
C GLU A 193 10.36 5.87 -5.11
N HIS A 194 11.02 4.74 -4.82
CA HIS A 194 12.26 4.66 -4.09
C HIS A 194 13.36 5.49 -4.79
N ASP A 195 13.60 5.26 -6.09
CA ASP A 195 14.60 6.03 -6.83
C ASP A 195 14.28 7.52 -6.84
N ALA A 196 13.03 7.87 -7.10
CA ALA A 196 12.59 9.27 -7.06
C ALA A 196 12.76 9.91 -5.66
N PHE A 197 12.63 9.14 -4.58
CA PHE A 197 12.89 9.59 -3.22
C PHE A 197 14.38 9.85 -2.98
N TRP A 198 15.25 8.91 -3.37
CA TRP A 198 16.69 9.04 -3.16
C TRP A 198 17.35 10.10 -4.03
N ASP A 199 16.79 10.39 -5.20
CA ASP A 199 17.28 11.45 -6.10
C ASP A 199 16.97 12.87 -5.60
N LYS A 200 16.01 13.01 -4.67
CA LYS A 200 15.65 14.30 -4.08
C LYS A 200 16.52 14.64 -2.87
N ASN A 201 16.66 15.96 -2.60
CA ASN A 201 17.32 16.51 -1.39
C ASN A 201 18.77 16.06 -1.21
N ASN A 202 19.47 15.72 -2.31
CA ASN A 202 20.84 15.24 -2.31
C ASN A 202 21.07 13.98 -1.45
N ARG A 203 20.05 13.12 -1.26
CA ARG A 203 20.13 11.97 -0.37
C ARG A 203 21.21 10.98 -0.78
N ARG A 204 21.36 10.67 -2.07
CA ARG A 204 22.44 9.79 -2.58
C ARG A 204 23.82 10.35 -2.26
N ALA A 205 24.04 11.64 -2.50
CA ALA A 205 25.32 12.29 -2.20
C ALA A 205 25.62 12.32 -0.70
N LYS A 206 24.61 12.51 0.15
CA LYS A 206 24.75 12.45 1.62
C LYS A 206 25.09 11.04 2.10
N ALA A 207 24.46 9.99 1.55
CA ALA A 207 24.80 8.59 1.85
C ALA A 207 26.25 8.29 1.49
N GLN A 208 26.69 8.70 0.29
CA GLN A 208 28.06 8.54 -0.17
C GLN A 208 29.06 9.29 0.74
N ALA A 209 28.72 10.50 1.21
CA ALA A 209 29.56 11.26 2.13
C ALA A 209 29.71 10.58 3.51
N LEU A 210 28.73 9.77 3.92
CA LEU A 210 28.80 8.93 5.12
C LEU A 210 29.57 7.63 4.88
N GLY A 211 29.92 7.29 3.64
CA GLY A 211 30.51 6.00 3.26
C GLY A 211 29.54 4.84 3.29
N LEU A 212 28.22 5.10 3.15
CA LEU A 212 27.16 4.10 3.23
C LEU A 212 26.41 3.99 1.88
N THR A 213 25.93 2.80 1.57
CA THR A 213 24.94 2.62 0.52
C THR A 213 23.56 3.13 0.97
N ILE A 214 22.64 3.30 0.03
CA ILE A 214 21.28 3.75 0.37
C ILE A 214 20.52 2.69 1.20
N GLU A 215 20.79 1.40 0.97
CA GLU A 215 20.24 0.28 1.73
C GLU A 215 20.79 0.25 3.16
N GLU A 216 22.09 0.55 3.35
CA GLU A 216 22.71 0.68 4.66
C GLU A 216 22.17 1.87 5.45
N VAL A 217 21.98 3.02 4.79
CA VAL A 217 21.30 4.18 5.40
C VAL A 217 19.89 3.79 5.85
N TYR A 218 19.14 3.07 4.99
CA TYR A 218 17.78 2.65 5.33
C TYR A 218 17.78 1.65 6.50
N SER A 219 18.73 0.70 6.51
CA SER A 219 18.89 -0.26 7.60
C SER A 219 19.18 0.44 8.92
N LEU A 220 20.11 1.40 8.94
CA LEU A 220 20.39 2.19 10.12
C LEU A 220 19.19 3.04 10.56
N ALA A 221 18.48 3.65 9.60
CA ALA A 221 17.27 4.42 9.87
C ALA A 221 16.16 3.55 10.50
N SER A 222 16.03 2.29 10.09
CA SER A 222 15.07 1.36 10.68
C SER A 222 15.40 1.02 12.14
N ILE A 223 16.69 1.00 12.50
CA ILE A 223 17.13 0.83 13.89
C ILE A 223 16.80 2.09 14.70
N VAL A 224 17.20 3.27 14.21
CA VAL A 224 16.93 4.56 14.86
C VAL A 224 15.42 4.79 15.09
N GLU A 225 14.59 4.38 14.11
CA GLU A 225 13.12 4.47 14.20
C GLU A 225 12.56 3.64 15.38
N ARG A 226 13.21 2.53 15.72
CA ARG A 226 12.81 1.64 16.81
C ARG A 226 13.42 1.96 18.17
N GLU A 227 14.42 2.85 18.19
CA GLU A 227 15.05 3.31 19.45
C GLU A 227 14.26 4.43 20.11
N THR A 228 13.70 5.35 19.32
CA THR A 228 13.03 6.52 19.88
C THR A 228 11.84 6.98 19.07
N ASN A 229 10.80 7.39 19.78
CA ASN A 229 9.66 8.12 19.19
C ASN A 229 9.92 9.64 19.17
N ALA A 230 10.95 10.13 19.91
CA ALA A 230 11.30 11.55 19.95
C ALA A 230 12.04 11.96 18.68
N ALA A 231 11.35 12.66 17.79
CA ALA A 231 11.92 13.11 16.50
C ALA A 231 13.20 13.95 16.69
N SER A 232 13.29 14.72 17.79
CA SER A 232 14.44 15.56 18.13
C SER A 232 15.71 14.76 18.43
N GLU A 233 15.62 13.49 18.81
CA GLU A 233 16.80 12.69 19.18
C GLU A 233 17.27 11.77 18.05
N LYS A 234 16.49 11.59 16.97
CA LYS A 234 16.85 10.67 15.89
C LYS A 234 18.23 11.00 15.29
N GLY A 235 18.53 12.29 15.10
CA GLY A 235 19.84 12.74 14.61
C GLY A 235 20.99 12.43 15.54
N THR A 236 20.79 12.60 16.85
CA THR A 236 21.79 12.30 17.90
C THR A 236 22.03 10.79 17.98
N ILE A 237 20.96 9.97 18.00
CA ILE A 237 21.06 8.50 18.03
C ILE A 237 21.74 7.98 16.75
N ALA A 238 21.38 8.53 15.57
CA ALA A 238 22.06 8.20 14.33
C ALA A 238 23.57 8.49 14.42
N GLY A 239 23.93 9.64 14.99
CA GLY A 239 25.33 10.02 15.25
C GLY A 239 26.06 9.03 16.17
N VAL A 240 25.40 8.52 17.24
CA VAL A 240 25.98 7.49 18.12
C VAL A 240 26.30 6.21 17.32
N TYR A 241 25.37 5.72 16.54
CA TYR A 241 25.57 4.50 15.75
C TYR A 241 26.63 4.69 14.65
N LEU A 242 26.64 5.82 13.97
CA LEU A 242 27.71 6.15 13.00
C LEU A 242 29.08 6.24 13.65
N ASN A 243 29.17 6.78 14.86
CA ASN A 243 30.42 6.80 15.62
C ASN A 243 30.88 5.37 15.98
N ARG A 244 29.97 4.49 16.42
CA ARG A 244 30.27 3.08 16.68
C ARG A 244 30.72 2.33 15.43
N LEU A 245 30.03 2.51 14.29
CA LEU A 245 30.43 1.91 13.00
C LEU A 245 31.85 2.33 12.62
N ARG A 246 32.19 3.62 12.77
CA ARG A 246 33.51 4.16 12.40
C ARG A 246 34.66 3.51 13.17
N ILE A 247 34.44 3.11 14.43
CA ILE A 247 35.44 2.45 15.27
C ILE A 247 35.26 0.93 15.36
N ASN A 248 34.45 0.34 14.48
CA ASN A 248 34.09 -1.08 14.46
C ASN A 248 33.54 -1.61 15.79
N MET A 249 32.82 -0.76 16.54
CA MET A 249 32.12 -1.13 17.76
C MET A 249 30.76 -1.73 17.42
N ARG A 250 30.36 -2.79 18.12
CA ARG A 250 29.01 -3.39 17.96
C ARG A 250 27.93 -2.34 18.24
N LEU A 251 26.85 -2.36 17.44
CA LEU A 251 25.74 -1.40 17.61
C LEU A 251 24.96 -1.66 18.90
N GLN A 252 24.81 -2.92 19.31
CA GLN A 252 24.11 -3.32 20.54
C GLN A 252 22.75 -2.64 20.67
N ALA A 253 21.99 -2.67 19.58
CA ALA A 253 20.66 -2.09 19.49
C ALA A 253 19.61 -3.13 19.86
N ASP A 254 18.88 -2.92 20.95
CA ASP A 254 17.83 -3.84 21.43
C ASP A 254 16.82 -4.23 20.34
N PRO A 255 16.34 -3.31 19.47
CA PRO A 255 15.41 -3.66 18.41
C PRO A 255 15.92 -4.72 17.45
N THR A 256 17.24 -4.81 17.25
CA THR A 256 17.84 -5.78 16.34
C THR A 256 17.81 -7.22 16.87
N CYS A 257 18.01 -7.43 18.16
CA CYS A 257 17.91 -8.75 18.77
C CYS A 257 16.44 -9.21 18.92
N VAL A 258 15.52 -8.28 19.15
CA VAL A 258 14.07 -8.55 19.09
C VAL A 258 13.65 -8.96 17.67
N PHE A 259 14.15 -8.28 16.65
CA PHE A 259 13.89 -8.66 15.24
C PHE A 259 14.49 -10.02 14.91
N ALA A 260 15.72 -10.27 15.37
CA ALA A 260 16.45 -11.53 15.16
C ALA A 260 15.68 -12.73 15.71
N SER A 261 15.15 -12.63 16.93
CA SER A 261 14.37 -13.68 17.59
C SER A 261 12.90 -13.75 17.15
N ARG A 262 12.42 -12.75 16.39
CA ARG A 262 11.00 -12.54 16.04
C ARG A 262 10.04 -12.49 17.24
N ASP A 263 10.55 -12.24 18.45
CA ASP A 263 9.72 -12.07 19.64
C ASP A 263 9.21 -10.62 19.77
N PHE A 264 8.31 -10.24 18.87
CA PHE A 264 7.78 -8.88 18.78
C PHE A 264 6.80 -8.51 19.91
N LEU A 265 6.41 -9.46 20.74
CA LEU A 265 5.53 -9.24 21.89
C LEU A 265 6.30 -9.03 23.18
N THR A 266 7.61 -9.21 23.15
CA THR A 266 8.44 -9.01 24.36
C THR A 266 8.34 -7.59 24.87
N ARG A 267 8.19 -7.44 26.18
CA ARG A 267 8.23 -6.14 26.88
C ARG A 267 9.61 -5.81 27.44
N ARG A 268 10.52 -6.79 27.40
CA ARG A 268 11.87 -6.65 27.95
C ARG A 268 12.83 -7.56 27.22
N VAL A 269 13.93 -7.00 26.75
CA VAL A 269 15.06 -7.77 26.24
C VAL A 269 15.70 -8.57 27.38
N THR A 270 15.92 -9.85 27.13
CA THR A 270 16.53 -10.81 28.07
C THR A 270 17.80 -11.40 27.46
N GLU A 271 18.55 -12.19 28.25
CA GLU A 271 19.75 -12.87 27.74
C GLU A 271 19.48 -13.76 26.53
N TYR A 272 18.28 -14.38 26.45
CA TYR A 272 17.85 -15.12 25.27
C TYR A 272 17.93 -14.27 23.99
N HIS A 273 17.44 -13.04 24.04
CA HIS A 273 17.48 -12.13 22.87
C HIS A 273 18.91 -11.68 22.55
N LEU A 274 19.68 -11.33 23.60
CA LEU A 274 21.06 -10.83 23.44
C LEU A 274 22.00 -11.87 22.85
N THR A 275 21.74 -13.16 23.11
CA THR A 275 22.56 -14.29 22.64
C THR A 275 21.96 -15.04 21.46
N PHE A 276 20.80 -14.63 20.97
CA PHE A 276 20.14 -15.28 19.83
C PHE A 276 21.00 -15.20 18.57
N ASP A 277 21.40 -16.36 18.05
CA ASP A 277 22.29 -16.44 16.87
C ASP A 277 21.54 -16.06 15.58
N SER A 278 21.85 -14.88 15.08
CA SER A 278 21.29 -14.35 13.84
C SER A 278 22.16 -13.20 13.32
N PRO A 279 22.36 -13.08 12.01
CA PRO A 279 23.12 -11.98 11.42
C PRO A 279 22.47 -10.58 11.68
N TYR A 280 21.23 -10.56 12.11
CA TYR A 280 20.55 -9.32 12.54
C TYR A 280 20.91 -8.89 13.96
N ASN A 281 21.46 -9.78 14.79
CA ASN A 281 21.76 -9.48 16.19
C ASN A 281 23.03 -8.66 16.33
N THR A 282 22.90 -7.35 16.51
CA THR A 282 24.02 -6.42 16.66
C THR A 282 24.70 -6.47 18.05
N TYR A 283 24.25 -7.35 18.96
CA TYR A 283 25.00 -7.71 20.17
C TYR A 283 26.10 -8.73 19.90
N ILE A 284 25.92 -9.56 18.86
CA ILE A 284 26.86 -10.62 18.49
C ILE A 284 27.75 -10.16 17.35
N HIS A 285 27.15 -9.55 16.31
CA HIS A 285 27.83 -9.14 15.10
C HIS A 285 28.17 -7.66 15.10
N THR A 286 29.33 -7.30 14.51
CA THR A 286 29.72 -5.91 14.24
C THR A 286 29.14 -5.43 12.92
N GLY A 287 29.03 -4.12 12.73
CA GLY A 287 28.48 -3.52 11.52
C GLY A 287 26.94 -3.43 11.55
N LEU A 288 26.38 -3.14 10.38
CA LEU A 288 24.93 -3.10 10.16
C LEU A 288 24.41 -4.52 9.93
N PRO A 289 23.15 -4.80 10.28
CA PRO A 289 22.49 -6.04 9.90
C PRO A 289 22.33 -6.14 8.36
N PRO A 290 22.08 -7.34 7.79
CA PRO A 290 22.00 -7.54 6.35
C PRO A 290 20.87 -6.80 5.65
N GLY A 291 19.93 -6.23 6.41
CA GLY A 291 18.82 -5.43 5.93
C GLY A 291 18.05 -4.72 7.04
N PRO A 292 17.02 -3.96 6.69
CA PRO A 292 16.20 -3.24 7.65
C PRO A 292 15.43 -4.17 8.60
N ILE A 293 15.19 -3.71 9.83
CA ILE A 293 14.38 -4.41 10.84
C ILE A 293 12.91 -3.94 10.87
N SER A 294 12.58 -2.94 10.07
CA SER A 294 11.23 -2.42 9.81
C SER A 294 11.29 -1.40 8.68
N MET A 295 10.15 -0.93 8.20
CA MET A 295 10.12 0.31 7.43
C MET A 295 10.67 1.46 8.29
N ALA A 296 11.45 2.33 7.66
CA ALA A 296 11.97 3.55 8.26
C ALA A 296 11.17 4.76 7.79
N SER A 297 10.77 5.63 8.70
CA SER A 297 10.10 6.87 8.34
C SER A 297 11.03 7.81 7.56
N ILE A 298 10.46 8.66 6.70
CA ILE A 298 11.24 9.68 5.97
C ILE A 298 12.07 10.56 6.94
N PRO A 299 11.52 11.06 8.07
CA PRO A 299 12.32 11.76 9.07
C PRO A 299 13.44 10.90 9.67
N GLY A 300 13.23 9.59 9.85
CA GLY A 300 14.27 8.66 10.32
C GLY A 300 15.42 8.53 9.32
N ILE A 301 15.11 8.38 8.03
CA ILE A 301 16.11 8.34 6.95
C ILE A 301 16.88 9.67 6.88
N ASP A 302 16.17 10.79 6.89
CA ASP A 302 16.78 12.11 6.81
C ASP A 302 17.62 12.43 8.06
N ALA A 303 17.29 11.90 9.24
CA ALA A 303 18.09 11.99 10.45
C ALA A 303 19.43 11.25 10.34
N VAL A 304 19.45 10.06 9.72
CA VAL A 304 20.69 9.34 9.43
C VAL A 304 21.55 10.07 8.41
N LEU A 305 20.93 10.67 7.37
CA LEU A 305 21.63 11.42 6.34
C LEU A 305 22.15 12.79 6.81
N ASN A 306 21.62 13.31 7.92
CA ASN A 306 22.04 14.57 8.54
C ASN A 306 22.25 14.37 10.05
N PRO A 307 23.21 13.51 10.43
CA PRO A 307 23.42 13.17 11.84
C PRO A 307 23.93 14.37 12.62
N GLU A 308 23.55 14.48 13.88
CA GLU A 308 24.14 15.48 14.76
C GLU A 308 25.61 15.16 15.02
N LYS A 309 26.48 16.17 14.99
CA LYS A 309 27.90 16.01 15.17
C LYS A 309 28.27 16.04 16.66
N HIS A 310 28.71 14.92 17.19
CA HIS A 310 29.15 14.73 18.56
C HIS A 310 30.05 13.50 18.69
N ASN A 311 30.62 13.28 19.87
CA ASN A 311 31.48 12.13 20.18
C ASN A 311 30.80 11.07 21.06
N TYR A 312 29.47 11.06 21.14
CA TYR A 312 28.76 10.09 21.96
C TYR A 312 28.87 8.67 21.35
N LEU A 313 29.07 7.71 22.24
CA LEU A 313 29.10 6.28 21.93
C LEU A 313 28.02 5.51 22.71
N TYR A 314 27.40 6.11 23.71
CA TYR A 314 26.44 5.49 24.62
C TYR A 314 25.24 6.38 24.86
N PHE A 315 24.09 5.76 25.09
CA PHE A 315 22.89 6.43 25.58
C PHE A 315 22.06 5.49 26.46
N CYS A 316 21.24 6.03 27.34
CA CYS A 316 20.24 5.32 28.12
C CYS A 316 19.05 6.26 28.37
N ALA A 317 17.89 5.70 28.76
CA ALA A 317 16.71 6.51 29.06
C ALA A 317 17.00 7.51 30.19
N LYS A 318 16.46 8.73 30.06
CA LYS A 318 16.50 9.74 31.14
C LYS A 318 15.57 9.37 32.29
N PRO A 319 15.92 9.76 33.52
CA PRO A 319 15.12 9.50 34.71
C PRO A 319 14.02 10.59 34.91
N ASP A 320 13.21 10.89 33.92
CA ASP A 320 12.28 12.03 33.96
C ASP A 320 10.93 11.81 33.20
N ASP A 321 10.63 10.56 32.83
CA ASP A 321 9.44 10.18 32.04
C ASP A 321 9.31 10.91 30.68
N SER A 322 10.32 11.64 30.22
CA SER A 322 10.28 12.38 28.93
C SER A 322 10.28 11.44 27.70
N GLY A 323 10.63 10.15 27.88
CA GLY A 323 10.86 9.23 26.78
C GLY A 323 12.11 9.56 25.96
N THR A 324 13.00 10.45 26.46
CA THR A 324 14.27 10.85 25.86
C THR A 324 15.46 10.18 26.51
N HIS A 325 16.67 10.40 25.95
CA HIS A 325 17.90 9.70 26.38
C HIS A 325 18.97 10.65 26.92
N ALA A 326 19.75 10.13 27.83
CA ALA A 326 21.01 10.75 28.29
C ALA A 326 22.16 10.14 27.49
N PHE A 327 22.97 10.97 26.84
CA PHE A 327 24.07 10.57 25.97
C PHE A 327 25.41 10.67 26.70
N ALA A 328 26.37 9.82 26.34
CA ALA A 328 27.72 9.82 26.91
C ALA A 328 28.76 9.39 25.88
N ALA A 329 29.93 10.03 25.92
CA ALA A 329 31.07 9.70 25.06
C ALA A 329 31.90 8.50 25.62
N THR A 330 31.85 8.24 26.94
CA THR A 330 32.63 7.21 27.57
C THR A 330 31.77 6.26 28.39
N LEU A 331 32.23 5.01 28.59
CA LEU A 331 31.53 4.03 29.37
C LEU A 331 31.39 4.45 30.89
N PRO A 332 32.39 5.06 31.55
CA PRO A 332 32.19 5.56 32.90
C PRO A 332 31.08 6.59 33.03
N ALA A 333 31.02 7.56 32.09
CA ALA A 333 29.96 8.57 32.09
C ALA A 333 28.57 7.94 31.78
N HIS A 334 28.51 6.96 30.93
CA HIS A 334 27.28 6.18 30.66
C HIS A 334 26.81 5.45 31.95
N ASN A 335 27.70 4.79 32.64
CA ASN A 335 27.35 4.07 33.89
C ASN A 335 26.74 5.00 34.93
N VAL A 336 27.24 6.25 35.05
CA VAL A 336 26.63 7.27 35.91
C VAL A 336 25.18 7.57 35.51
N ASN A 337 24.91 7.68 34.22
CA ASN A 337 23.55 7.90 33.71
C ASN A 337 22.64 6.68 33.98
N VAL A 338 23.15 5.47 33.76
CA VAL A 338 22.45 4.20 34.06
C VAL A 338 22.09 4.10 35.51
N ASP A 339 23.01 4.44 36.43
CA ASP A 339 22.74 4.38 37.87
C ASP A 339 21.68 5.41 38.28
N LYS A 340 21.70 6.63 37.72
CA LYS A 340 20.63 7.61 37.94
C LYS A 340 19.28 7.07 37.52
N PHE A 341 19.21 6.45 36.35
CA PHE A 341 17.98 5.86 35.81
C PHE A 341 17.49 4.69 36.71
N ARG A 342 18.41 3.81 37.16
CA ARG A 342 18.06 2.70 38.05
C ARG A 342 17.50 3.18 39.39
N VAL A 343 18.10 4.22 39.99
CA VAL A 343 17.61 4.83 41.22
C VAL A 343 16.22 5.39 41.03
N TRP A 344 16.00 6.13 39.93
CA TRP A 344 14.71 6.72 39.61
C TRP A 344 13.61 5.66 39.40
N VAL A 345 13.89 4.58 38.66
CA VAL A 345 12.94 3.47 38.45
C VAL A 345 12.57 2.82 39.78
N ARG A 346 13.55 2.66 40.68
CA ARG A 346 13.32 2.07 42.00
C ARG A 346 12.42 2.98 42.87
N GLN A 347 12.67 4.28 42.87
CA GLN A 347 11.86 5.26 43.59
C GLN A 347 10.42 5.31 43.01
N LYS A 348 10.27 5.31 41.67
CA LYS A 348 8.97 5.30 41.00
C LYS A 348 8.12 4.09 41.39
N ARG A 349 8.71 2.88 41.45
CA ARG A 349 8.02 1.67 41.88
C ARG A 349 7.54 1.76 43.32
N VAL A 350 8.35 2.33 44.22
CA VAL A 350 7.97 2.53 45.65
C VAL A 350 6.79 3.51 45.72
N ASN A 351 6.81 4.58 44.97
CA ASN A 351 5.75 5.60 44.98
C ASN A 351 4.42 5.13 44.33
N GLU A 352 4.49 4.22 43.36
CA GLU A 352 3.32 3.63 42.69
C GLU A 352 2.74 2.40 43.42
N GLY A 353 3.31 1.99 44.55
CA GLY A 353 2.80 0.91 45.41
C GLY A 353 3.02 -0.51 44.89
N ASN A 354 3.96 -0.68 44.01
CA ASN A 354 4.39 -1.99 43.46
C ASN A 354 5.76 -2.41 43.96
#